data_32d2df6ef86d6ff65d7fa45a1989c59b
#
_entry.id   32d2df6ef86d6ff65d7fa45a1989c59b
#
_cell.length_a   1.000
_cell.length_b   1.000
_cell.length_c   1.000
_cell.angle_alpha   90.00
_cell.angle_beta   90.00
_cell.angle_gamma   90.00
#
_symmetry.space_group_name_H-M   'P 1'
#
loop_
_entity.id
_entity.type
_entity.pdbx_description
1 polymer ?
#
loop_
_entity_poly.entity_id
_entity_poly.type
_entity_poly.pdbx_seq_one_letter_code
_entity_poly.pdbx_strand_id
1 'polypeptide(L)'
;MRRFALLVALAPALAGCGGDGDEQLSRAEFVQQATAICDRAEERLRELGEPGSLEELEAYAREAQTVTNDSVADLRELAPPEQLQGGFDRYLERADEVIALLDELEQAAGSGDAAESSRIAGEIGDSTEAENAARAAGIPGCEDEG
;
A
#
# COMPACT_ATOMS: atom_id res chain seq x y z
N MET A 1 66.31 8.84 -32.69
CA MET A 1 64.91 8.65 -33.11
C MET A 1 64.07 8.25 -31.87
N ARG A 2 63.44 9.22 -31.26
CA ARG A 2 62.64 9.00 -30.05
C ARG A 2 61.14 8.96 -30.47
N ARG A 3 60.51 7.79 -30.34
CA ARG A 3 59.09 7.63 -30.59
C ARG A 3 58.35 7.95 -29.29
N PHE A 4 57.60 9.07 -29.25
CA PHE A 4 56.65 9.41 -28.21
C PHE A 4 55.36 8.66 -28.46
N ALA A 5 55.02 7.74 -27.60
CA ALA A 5 53.68 7.11 -27.57
C ALA A 5 52.76 7.99 -26.74
N LEU A 6 51.73 8.59 -27.37
CA LEU A 6 50.66 9.28 -26.70
C LEU A 6 49.68 8.24 -26.12
N LEU A 7 49.64 8.13 -24.81
CA LEU A 7 48.57 7.40 -24.09
C LEU A 7 47.35 8.32 -23.95
N VAL A 8 46.32 8.05 -24.74
CA VAL A 8 44.99 8.66 -24.57
C VAL A 8 44.30 7.92 -23.46
N ALA A 9 44.17 8.55 -22.29
CA ALA A 9 43.37 8.06 -21.20
C ALA A 9 41.87 8.34 -21.49
N LEU A 10 41.12 7.28 -21.81
CA LEU A 10 39.67 7.32 -21.94
C LEU A 10 39.05 7.28 -20.50
N ALA A 11 38.60 8.42 -19.99
CA ALA A 11 37.86 8.48 -18.75
C ALA A 11 36.40 8.02 -19.02
N PRO A 12 35.88 7.00 -18.31
CA PRO A 12 34.43 6.72 -18.36
C PRO A 12 33.71 7.84 -17.61
N ALA A 13 32.87 8.59 -18.33
CA ALA A 13 31.91 9.48 -17.75
C ALA A 13 30.83 8.59 -17.04
N LEU A 14 30.96 8.49 -15.72
CA LEU A 14 29.85 8.04 -14.89
C LEU A 14 28.77 9.14 -14.96
N ALA A 15 27.80 8.95 -15.86
CA ALA A 15 26.56 9.70 -15.82
C ALA A 15 25.85 9.27 -14.54
N GLY A 16 26.06 10.04 -13.47
CA GLY A 16 25.26 9.98 -12.27
C GLY A 16 23.87 10.46 -12.64
N CYS A 17 22.90 9.56 -12.75
CA CYS A 17 21.50 9.89 -12.65
C CYS A 17 21.24 10.31 -11.21
N GLY A 18 21.45 11.60 -10.92
CA GLY A 18 20.86 12.28 -9.77
C GLY A 18 19.44 12.59 -10.17
N GLY A 19 18.47 11.74 -9.86
CA GLY A 19 17.06 12.03 -9.93
C GLY A 19 16.69 12.80 -8.67
N ASP A 20 16.65 14.11 -8.78
CA ASP A 20 15.96 14.96 -7.82
C ASP A 20 14.46 14.78 -8.00
N GLY A 21 13.72 14.66 -6.87
CA GLY A 21 12.34 14.32 -6.67
C GLY A 21 11.32 14.87 -7.66
N ASP A 22 10.22 14.15 -7.80
CA ASP A 22 9.02 14.33 -8.62
C ASP A 22 9.05 13.71 -10.04
N GLU A 23 9.96 12.82 -10.37
CA GLU A 23 9.80 12.04 -11.60
C GLU A 23 8.69 11.00 -11.39
N GLN A 24 7.59 11.15 -12.14
CA GLN A 24 6.54 10.14 -12.20
C GLN A 24 7.14 8.77 -12.53
N LEU A 25 6.76 7.78 -11.77
CA LEU A 25 7.15 6.40 -12.03
C LEU A 25 6.62 5.95 -13.40
N SER A 26 7.37 5.11 -14.09
CA SER A 26 6.77 4.36 -15.18
C SER A 26 5.65 3.45 -14.63
N ARG A 27 4.69 3.08 -15.49
CA ARG A 27 3.61 2.17 -15.07
C ARG A 27 4.14 0.88 -14.44
N ALA A 28 5.20 0.31 -15.00
CA ALA A 28 5.76 -0.94 -14.51
C ALA A 28 6.40 -0.77 -13.11
N GLU A 29 7.14 0.31 -12.91
CA GLU A 29 7.75 0.64 -11.61
C GLU A 29 6.68 0.93 -10.55
N PHE A 30 5.65 1.72 -10.90
CA PHE A 30 4.55 2.01 -10.01
C PHE A 30 3.82 0.73 -9.57
N VAL A 31 3.40 -0.12 -10.51
CA VAL A 31 2.72 -1.39 -10.21
C VAL A 31 3.60 -2.29 -9.34
N GLN A 32 4.89 -2.41 -9.67
CA GLN A 32 5.81 -3.24 -8.89
C GLN A 32 5.96 -2.74 -7.44
N GLN A 33 6.12 -1.43 -7.25
CA GLN A 33 6.30 -0.85 -5.92
C GLN A 33 5.01 -0.93 -5.10
N ALA A 34 3.87 -0.58 -5.69
CA ALA A 34 2.58 -0.65 -5.02
C ALA A 34 2.22 -2.09 -4.63
N THR A 35 2.36 -3.06 -5.54
CA THR A 35 2.13 -4.48 -5.22
C THR A 35 3.04 -4.94 -4.06
N ALA A 36 4.31 -4.59 -4.06
CA ALA A 36 5.21 -4.97 -2.97
C ALA A 36 4.83 -4.33 -1.62
N ILE A 37 4.17 -3.17 -1.60
CA ILE A 37 3.63 -2.57 -0.38
C ILE A 37 2.41 -3.38 0.09
N CYS A 38 1.48 -3.68 -0.81
CA CYS A 38 0.27 -4.45 -0.49
C CYS A 38 0.61 -5.87 0.00
N ASP A 39 1.50 -6.58 -0.70
CA ASP A 39 1.95 -7.92 -0.29
C ASP A 39 2.49 -7.94 1.15
N ARG A 40 3.28 -6.93 1.53
CA ARG A 40 3.78 -6.82 2.92
C ARG A 40 2.68 -6.53 3.92
N ALA A 41 1.69 -5.71 3.57
CA ALA A 41 0.56 -5.42 4.43
C ALA A 41 -0.29 -6.69 4.64
N GLU A 42 -0.60 -7.43 3.57
CA GLU A 42 -1.33 -8.69 3.64
C GLU A 42 -0.61 -9.73 4.50
N GLU A 43 0.70 -9.89 4.35
CA GLU A 43 1.47 -10.81 5.17
C GLU A 43 1.37 -10.45 6.65
N ARG A 44 1.52 -9.17 7.00
CA ARG A 44 1.36 -8.68 8.38
C ARG A 44 -0.07 -8.91 8.91
N LEU A 45 -1.10 -8.64 8.12
CA LEU A 45 -2.50 -8.89 8.50
C LEU A 45 -2.77 -10.39 8.72
N ARG A 46 -2.24 -11.24 7.85
CA ARG A 46 -2.35 -12.70 7.98
C ARG A 46 -1.66 -13.24 9.24
N GLU A 47 -0.57 -12.62 9.68
CA GLU A 47 0.13 -12.97 10.92
C GLU A 47 -0.69 -12.66 12.18
N LEU A 48 -1.65 -11.72 12.12
CA LEU A 48 -2.55 -11.42 13.23
C LEU A 48 -3.50 -12.57 13.54
N GLY A 49 -3.82 -13.42 12.55
CA GLY A 49 -4.74 -14.54 12.69
C GLY A 49 -6.21 -14.11 12.77
N GLU A 50 -7.10 -15.08 12.97
CA GLU A 50 -8.53 -14.84 13.12
C GLU A 50 -8.91 -14.66 14.59
N PRO A 51 -9.59 -13.56 14.98
CA PRO A 51 -10.01 -13.35 16.35
C PRO A 51 -11.15 -14.29 16.74
N GLY A 52 -11.03 -14.98 17.89
CA GLY A 52 -12.04 -15.89 18.42
C GLY A 52 -12.94 -15.30 19.51
N SER A 53 -12.71 -14.04 19.92
CA SER A 53 -13.47 -13.32 20.94
C SER A 53 -13.52 -11.83 20.63
N LEU A 54 -14.38 -11.07 21.32
CA LEU A 54 -14.44 -9.60 21.19
C LEU A 54 -13.15 -8.93 21.68
N GLU A 55 -12.52 -9.45 22.72
CA GLU A 55 -11.23 -8.94 23.22
C GLU A 55 -10.12 -9.12 22.18
N GLU A 56 -10.09 -10.29 21.54
CA GLU A 56 -9.14 -10.54 20.45
C GLU A 56 -9.47 -9.70 19.21
N LEU A 57 -10.76 -9.45 18.94
CA LEU A 57 -11.20 -8.59 17.84
C LEU A 57 -10.81 -7.12 18.06
N GLU A 58 -10.90 -6.61 19.31
CA GLU A 58 -10.42 -5.28 19.66
C GLU A 58 -8.91 -5.16 19.39
N ALA A 59 -8.12 -6.14 19.84
CA ALA A 59 -6.69 -6.16 19.61
C ALA A 59 -6.35 -6.27 18.11
N TYR A 60 -7.05 -7.14 17.39
CA TYR A 60 -6.91 -7.32 15.95
C TYR A 60 -7.20 -6.01 15.19
N ALA A 61 -8.31 -5.34 15.48
CA ALA A 61 -8.70 -4.10 14.81
C ALA A 61 -7.64 -3.00 14.97
N ARG A 62 -7.07 -2.86 16.18
CA ARG A 62 -5.99 -1.92 16.47
C ARG A 62 -4.73 -2.21 15.67
N GLU A 63 -4.30 -3.46 15.63
CA GLU A 63 -3.10 -3.86 14.89
C GLU A 63 -3.33 -3.76 13.37
N ALA A 64 -4.51 -4.18 12.88
CA ALA A 64 -4.88 -4.05 11.48
C ALA A 64 -4.91 -2.58 11.03
N GLN A 65 -5.45 -1.68 11.87
CA GLN A 65 -5.41 -0.24 11.62
C GLN A 65 -3.97 0.27 11.48
N THR A 66 -3.06 -0.18 12.36
CA THR A 66 -1.64 0.20 12.28
C THR A 66 -1.02 -0.27 10.97
N VAL A 67 -1.24 -1.53 10.58
CA VAL A 67 -0.72 -2.09 9.33
C VAL A 67 -1.25 -1.33 8.11
N THR A 68 -2.55 -1.03 8.10
CA THR A 68 -3.19 -0.30 6.99
C THR A 68 -2.69 1.13 6.89
N ASN A 69 -2.55 1.85 8.02
CA ASN A 69 -1.98 3.19 8.05
C ASN A 69 -0.55 3.23 7.49
N ASP A 70 0.32 2.28 7.91
CA ASP A 70 1.69 2.18 7.43
C ASP A 70 1.71 1.98 5.91
N SER A 71 0.89 1.05 5.39
CA SER A 71 0.85 0.76 3.95
C SER A 71 0.31 1.92 3.13
N VAL A 72 -0.71 2.63 3.63
CA VAL A 72 -1.26 3.82 2.98
C VAL A 72 -0.25 4.96 2.97
N ALA A 73 0.53 5.12 4.05
CA ALA A 73 1.62 6.11 4.09
C ALA A 73 2.68 5.80 3.03
N ASP A 74 3.15 4.53 2.94
CA ASP A 74 4.11 4.09 1.93
C ASP A 74 3.56 4.30 0.49
N LEU A 75 2.27 3.97 0.26
CA LEU A 75 1.63 4.17 -1.04
C LEU A 75 1.56 5.64 -1.44
N ARG A 76 1.31 6.55 -0.50
CA ARG A 76 1.26 8.00 -0.75
C ARG A 76 2.61 8.61 -1.17
N GLU A 77 3.70 7.91 -0.90
CA GLU A 77 5.03 8.31 -1.37
C GLU A 77 5.27 7.99 -2.85
N LEU A 78 4.41 7.16 -3.45
CA LEU A 78 4.52 6.81 -4.87
C LEU A 78 3.96 7.92 -5.76
N ALA A 79 4.67 8.20 -6.86
CA ALA A 79 4.22 9.12 -7.92
C ALA A 79 3.68 8.31 -9.12
N PRO A 80 2.37 8.00 -9.16
CA PRO A 80 1.80 7.19 -10.22
C PRO A 80 1.83 7.93 -11.57
N PRO A 81 1.82 7.20 -12.70
CA PRO A 81 1.60 7.80 -14.01
C PRO A 81 0.27 8.55 -14.07
N GLU A 82 0.22 9.67 -14.80
CA GLU A 82 -0.97 10.53 -14.92
C GLU A 82 -2.26 9.75 -15.24
N GLN A 83 -2.16 8.72 -16.10
CA GLN A 83 -3.31 7.90 -16.50
C GLN A 83 -3.88 7.03 -15.36
N LEU A 84 -3.09 6.76 -14.32
CA LEU A 84 -3.48 5.95 -13.16
C LEU A 84 -3.85 6.79 -11.94
N GLN A 85 -3.48 8.08 -11.93
CA GLN A 85 -3.66 8.99 -10.79
C GLN A 85 -5.08 8.94 -10.22
N GLY A 86 -6.10 9.15 -11.06
CA GLY A 86 -7.50 9.19 -10.59
C GLY A 86 -8.04 7.85 -10.08
N GLY A 87 -7.47 6.72 -10.50
CA GLY A 87 -7.75 5.40 -9.93
C GLY A 87 -7.08 5.24 -8.57
N PHE A 88 -5.82 5.67 -8.49
CA PHE A 88 -5.02 5.59 -7.29
C PHE A 88 -5.56 6.48 -6.17
N ASP A 89 -5.99 7.70 -6.48
CA ASP A 89 -6.62 8.60 -5.50
C ASP A 89 -7.87 7.95 -4.88
N ARG A 90 -8.75 7.34 -5.69
CA ARG A 90 -9.92 6.61 -5.17
C ARG A 90 -9.56 5.40 -4.32
N TYR A 91 -8.49 4.69 -4.68
CA TYR A 91 -7.98 3.59 -3.86
C TYR A 91 -7.55 4.09 -2.48
N LEU A 92 -6.80 5.19 -2.42
CA LEU A 92 -6.36 5.79 -1.15
C LEU A 92 -7.55 6.33 -0.33
N GLU A 93 -8.55 6.94 -0.97
CA GLU A 93 -9.80 7.35 -0.30
C GLU A 93 -10.50 6.15 0.34
N ARG A 94 -10.61 5.03 -0.38
CA ARG A 94 -11.22 3.82 0.17
C ARG A 94 -10.39 3.23 1.32
N ALA A 95 -9.08 3.25 1.23
CA ALA A 95 -8.20 2.79 2.31
C ALA A 95 -8.37 3.66 3.58
N ASP A 96 -8.55 4.97 3.44
CA ASP A 96 -8.85 5.85 4.58
C ASP A 96 -10.20 5.51 5.23
N GLU A 97 -11.23 5.14 4.44
CA GLU A 97 -12.51 4.66 4.97
C GLU A 97 -12.35 3.37 5.76
N VAL A 98 -11.55 2.41 5.26
CA VAL A 98 -11.25 1.16 5.98
C VAL A 98 -10.54 1.45 7.30
N ILE A 99 -9.58 2.39 7.33
CA ILE A 99 -8.90 2.81 8.55
C ILE A 99 -9.90 3.35 9.58
N ALA A 100 -10.87 4.16 9.15
CA ALA A 100 -11.92 4.67 10.02
C ALA A 100 -12.83 3.57 10.55
N LEU A 101 -13.22 2.61 9.70
CA LEU A 101 -14.02 1.45 10.11
C LEU A 101 -13.26 0.55 11.10
N LEU A 102 -11.95 0.41 10.98
CA LEU A 102 -11.14 -0.34 11.93
C LEU A 102 -11.11 0.34 13.31
N ASP A 103 -11.08 1.68 13.38
CA ASP A 103 -11.20 2.44 14.63
C ASP A 103 -12.59 2.22 15.27
N GLU A 104 -13.65 2.27 14.49
CA GLU A 104 -15.00 1.99 14.95
C GLU A 104 -15.16 0.53 15.44
N LEU A 105 -14.53 -0.42 14.74
CA LEU A 105 -14.51 -1.83 15.11
C LEU A 105 -13.81 -2.06 16.45
N GLU A 106 -12.65 -1.41 16.67
CA GLU A 106 -11.94 -1.46 17.95
C GLU A 106 -12.83 -0.97 19.09
N GLN A 107 -13.50 0.17 18.89
CA GLN A 107 -14.40 0.74 19.92
C GLN A 107 -15.62 -0.13 20.20
N ALA A 108 -16.27 -0.68 19.16
CA ALA A 108 -17.42 -1.57 19.31
C ALA A 108 -17.03 -2.86 20.03
N ALA A 109 -15.93 -3.49 19.65
CA ALA A 109 -15.43 -4.70 20.29
C ALA A 109 -15.04 -4.44 21.75
N GLY A 110 -14.32 -3.36 22.03
CA GLY A 110 -13.91 -2.96 23.39
C GLY A 110 -15.06 -2.62 24.30
N SER A 111 -16.19 -2.15 23.75
CA SER A 111 -17.43 -1.93 24.52
C SER A 111 -18.29 -3.19 24.72
N GLY A 112 -17.92 -4.29 24.07
CA GLY A 112 -18.66 -5.56 24.10
C GLY A 112 -19.88 -5.60 23.19
N ASP A 113 -20.01 -4.66 22.24
CA ASP A 113 -21.13 -4.63 21.29
C ASP A 113 -20.88 -5.57 20.10
N ALA A 114 -21.25 -6.85 20.30
CA ALA A 114 -21.06 -7.88 19.28
C ALA A 114 -21.90 -7.62 17.99
N ALA A 115 -23.07 -6.97 18.11
CA ALA A 115 -23.93 -6.72 16.96
C ALA A 115 -23.30 -5.63 16.08
N GLU A 116 -22.84 -4.55 16.67
CA GLU A 116 -22.16 -3.46 15.96
C GLU A 116 -20.82 -3.92 15.39
N SER A 117 -20.05 -4.68 16.16
CA SER A 117 -18.78 -5.27 15.67
C SER A 117 -19.00 -6.12 14.42
N SER A 118 -20.06 -6.97 14.41
CA SER A 118 -20.37 -7.81 13.25
C SER A 118 -20.80 -6.98 12.02
N ARG A 119 -21.53 -5.88 12.24
CA ARG A 119 -21.95 -4.97 11.18
C ARG A 119 -20.74 -4.32 10.52
N ILE A 120 -19.85 -3.74 11.35
CA ILE A 120 -18.66 -3.03 10.87
C ILE A 120 -17.70 -4.01 10.17
N ALA A 121 -17.48 -5.21 10.74
CA ALA A 121 -16.65 -6.22 10.10
C ALA A 121 -17.21 -6.64 8.73
N GLY A 122 -18.55 -6.68 8.57
CA GLY A 122 -19.18 -6.92 7.28
C GLY A 122 -18.93 -5.79 6.27
N GLU A 123 -18.92 -4.53 6.70
CA GLU A 123 -18.61 -3.39 5.84
C GLU A 123 -17.15 -3.37 5.40
N ILE A 124 -16.23 -3.74 6.30
CA ILE A 124 -14.80 -3.89 5.96
C ILE A 124 -14.62 -5.03 4.95
N GLY A 125 -15.32 -6.15 5.15
CA GLY A 125 -15.25 -7.32 4.28
C GLY A 125 -15.98 -7.18 2.93
N ASP A 126 -16.71 -6.08 2.68
CA ASP A 126 -17.25 -5.78 1.34
C ASP A 126 -16.15 -5.16 0.47
N SER A 127 -15.33 -6.04 -0.10
CA SER A 127 -14.14 -5.67 -0.88
C SER A 127 -14.45 -5.12 -2.28
N THR A 128 -15.71 -5.19 -2.76
CA THR A 128 -16.08 -4.86 -4.14
C THR A 128 -15.62 -3.47 -4.59
N GLU A 129 -15.74 -2.46 -3.73
CA GLU A 129 -15.31 -1.10 -4.05
C GLU A 129 -13.78 -0.97 -4.03
N ALA A 130 -13.11 -1.61 -3.06
CA ALA A 130 -11.66 -1.63 -2.95
C ALA A 130 -11.01 -2.32 -4.16
N GLU A 131 -11.54 -3.51 -4.55
CA GLU A 131 -11.10 -4.22 -5.75
C GLU A 131 -11.26 -3.40 -7.04
N ASN A 132 -12.42 -2.73 -7.20
CA ASN A 132 -12.66 -1.87 -8.35
C ASN A 132 -11.69 -0.66 -8.37
N ALA A 133 -11.39 -0.09 -7.21
CA ALA A 133 -10.43 1.01 -7.08
C ALA A 133 -9.00 0.53 -7.36
N ALA A 134 -8.57 -0.60 -6.82
CA ALA A 134 -7.26 -1.20 -7.07
C ALA A 134 -7.07 -1.51 -8.57
N ARG A 135 -8.10 -2.09 -9.20
CA ARG A 135 -8.11 -2.38 -10.64
C ARG A 135 -8.03 -1.11 -11.49
N ALA A 136 -8.76 -0.05 -11.10
CA ALA A 136 -8.71 1.25 -11.78
C ALA A 136 -7.36 1.96 -11.56
N ALA A 137 -6.71 1.76 -10.43
CA ALA A 137 -5.35 2.21 -10.13
C ALA A 137 -4.26 1.41 -10.88
N GLY A 138 -4.63 0.26 -11.47
CA GLY A 138 -3.70 -0.63 -12.16
C GLY A 138 -2.77 -1.41 -11.21
N ILE A 139 -3.20 -1.63 -9.97
CA ILE A 139 -2.48 -2.35 -8.91
C ILE A 139 -3.26 -3.59 -8.45
N PRO A 140 -3.46 -4.59 -9.32
CA PRO A 140 -4.26 -5.78 -9.00
C PRO A 140 -3.70 -6.59 -7.80
N GLY A 141 -2.42 -6.45 -7.46
CA GLY A 141 -1.84 -7.05 -6.27
C GLY A 141 -2.26 -6.38 -4.96
N CYS A 142 -3.12 -5.36 -5.01
CA CYS A 142 -3.74 -4.74 -3.83
C CYS A 142 -5.26 -5.07 -3.77
N GLU A 143 -5.72 -6.06 -4.53
CA GLU A 143 -7.06 -6.62 -4.40
C GLU A 143 -7.05 -7.62 -3.23
N ASP A 144 -8.04 -7.58 -2.34
CA ASP A 144 -8.17 -8.58 -1.30
C ASP A 144 -8.42 -9.95 -1.93
N GLU A 145 -7.48 -10.88 -1.77
CA GLU A 145 -7.71 -12.30 -2.07
C GLU A 145 -8.48 -12.92 -0.89
N GLY A 146 -9.80 -12.70 -0.85
CA GLY A 146 -10.73 -13.21 0.15
C GLY A 146 -10.89 -14.73 0.17
#